data_f8bdde44b67c3b5825ecdda47b595b3c
#
_entry.id   f8bdde44b67c3b5825ecdda47b595b3c
#
_cell.length_a   1.000
_cell.length_b   1.000
_cell.length_c   1.000
_cell.angle_alpha   90.00
_cell.angle_beta   90.00
_cell.angle_gamma   90.00
#
_symmetry.space_group_name_H-M   'P 1'
#
loop_
_entity.id
_entity.type
_entity.pdbx_description
1 polymer ?
#
loop_
_entity_poly.entity_id
_entity_poly.type
_entity_poly.pdbx_seq_one_letter_code
_entity_poly.pdbx_strand_id
1 'polypeptide(L)'
;MTATGDPSVYDENGNVISIEQVRNVNAVVCVGQLTPKWNGALQLDFRWKGLNVFAKVVYYTGHALRDDVVTLYDPYNAIEGGAIHEDISRRWTPEHTDTDIPAMGLHTNVGERNYHWKYADVNTESASFIKLRNIGVSYTLPCLLYTSPSP
;
A
#
# COMPACT_ATOMS: atom_id res chain seq x y z
N MET A 1 -2.49 -8.16 -19.70
CA MET A 1 -1.27 -8.94 -20.05
C MET A 1 -1.37 -9.43 -21.49
N THR A 2 -0.23 -9.52 -22.18
CA THR A 2 -0.13 -10.16 -23.49
C THR A 2 -0.26 -11.68 -23.38
N ALA A 3 -0.36 -12.38 -24.52
CA ALA A 3 -0.38 -13.85 -24.54
C ALA A 3 0.93 -14.49 -24.02
N THR A 4 1.99 -13.72 -23.89
CA THR A 4 3.30 -14.12 -23.36
C THR A 4 3.51 -13.74 -21.90
N GLY A 5 2.50 -13.10 -21.26
CA GLY A 5 2.57 -12.66 -19.89
C GLY A 5 3.31 -11.33 -19.71
N ASP A 6 3.56 -10.59 -20.80
CA ASP A 6 4.14 -9.26 -20.71
C ASP A 6 3.09 -8.22 -20.38
N PRO A 7 3.43 -7.18 -19.62
CA PRO A 7 2.51 -6.09 -19.34
C PRO A 7 2.11 -5.36 -20.62
N SER A 8 0.83 -5.03 -20.72
CA SER A 8 0.30 -4.18 -21.79
C SER A 8 -0.35 -2.94 -21.18
N VAL A 9 -0.26 -1.83 -21.89
CA VAL A 9 -0.79 -0.52 -21.47
C VAL A 9 -1.60 0.08 -22.63
N TYR A 10 -2.38 1.11 -22.31
CA TYR A 10 -3.08 1.91 -23.32
C TYR A 10 -2.20 3.07 -23.77
N ASP A 11 -2.15 3.30 -25.08
CA ASP A 11 -1.55 4.51 -25.64
C ASP A 11 -2.50 5.73 -25.54
N GLU A 12 -2.08 6.89 -26.04
CA GLU A 12 -2.89 8.11 -26.08
C GLU A 12 -4.19 7.95 -26.88
N ASN A 13 -4.25 7.00 -27.81
CA ASN A 13 -5.39 6.74 -28.67
C ASN A 13 -6.29 5.63 -28.12
N GLY A 14 -5.95 5.04 -26.98
CA GLY A 14 -6.67 3.93 -26.37
C GLY A 14 -6.35 2.55 -26.97
N ASN A 15 -5.28 2.43 -27.76
CA ASN A 15 -4.84 1.13 -28.28
C ASN A 15 -3.99 0.41 -27.25
N VAL A 16 -4.12 -0.91 -27.20
CA VAL A 16 -3.30 -1.75 -26.34
C VAL A 16 -1.94 -1.97 -26.98
N ILE A 17 -0.89 -1.52 -26.31
CA ILE A 17 0.50 -1.66 -26.73
C ILE A 17 1.32 -2.39 -25.66
N SER A 18 2.44 -2.99 -26.06
CA SER A 18 3.39 -3.53 -25.10
C SER A 18 4.01 -2.40 -24.28
N ILE A 19 4.23 -2.63 -22.99
CA ILE A 19 4.83 -1.65 -22.09
C ILE A 19 6.22 -1.17 -22.55
N GLU A 20 6.94 -2.01 -23.28
CA GLU A 20 8.24 -1.66 -23.88
C GLU A 20 8.14 -0.62 -25.01
N GLN A 21 6.95 -0.48 -25.60
CA GLN A 21 6.69 0.45 -26.70
C GLN A 21 6.30 1.85 -26.22
N VAL A 22 6.15 2.03 -24.92
CA VAL A 22 5.83 3.34 -24.34
C VAL A 22 7.02 4.27 -24.53
N ARG A 23 6.87 5.23 -25.44
CA ARG A 23 7.89 6.25 -25.75
C ARG A 23 7.43 7.68 -25.46
N ASN A 24 6.15 7.84 -25.19
CA ASN A 24 5.54 9.14 -25.09
C ASN A 24 5.17 9.47 -23.64
N VAL A 25 5.62 10.62 -23.17
CA VAL A 25 5.31 11.16 -21.83
C VAL A 25 3.80 11.43 -21.68
N ASN A 26 3.08 11.68 -22.77
CA ASN A 26 1.65 11.94 -22.75
C ASN A 26 0.81 10.70 -22.39
N ALA A 27 1.39 9.50 -22.47
CA ALA A 27 0.74 8.27 -22.00
C ALA A 27 0.73 8.14 -20.47
N VAL A 28 1.37 9.08 -19.74
CA VAL A 28 1.43 9.04 -18.28
C VAL A 28 0.22 9.73 -17.67
N VAL A 29 -0.53 9.01 -16.86
CA VAL A 29 -1.71 9.50 -16.16
C VAL A 29 -1.40 9.70 -14.67
N CYS A 30 -1.88 10.80 -14.10
CA CYS A 30 -1.79 11.02 -12.67
C CYS A 30 -2.84 10.19 -11.94
N VAL A 31 -2.44 9.11 -11.29
CA VAL A 31 -3.34 8.18 -10.60
C VAL A 31 -3.65 8.62 -9.18
N GLY A 32 -2.79 9.43 -8.55
CA GLY A 32 -3.01 9.90 -7.19
C GLY A 32 -1.88 10.78 -6.67
N GLN A 33 -2.00 11.18 -5.42
CA GLN A 33 -0.99 11.97 -4.73
C GLN A 33 -0.52 11.28 -3.46
N LEU A 34 0.74 11.44 -3.11
CA LEU A 34 1.33 10.88 -1.89
C LEU A 34 0.87 11.59 -0.61
N THR A 35 0.50 12.86 -0.73
CA THR A 35 0.08 13.66 0.42
C THR A 35 -1.42 13.48 0.67
N PRO A 36 -1.84 13.20 1.90
CA PRO A 36 -3.25 13.08 2.22
C PRO A 36 -4.00 14.39 1.93
N LYS A 37 -5.14 14.31 1.26
CA LYS A 37 -6.03 15.46 1.06
C LYS A 37 -6.68 15.90 2.36
N TRP A 38 -7.01 14.92 3.20
CA TRP A 38 -7.65 15.14 4.48
C TRP A 38 -6.94 14.32 5.54
N ASN A 39 -6.57 14.97 6.62
CA ASN A 39 -6.03 14.32 7.80
C ASN A 39 -6.53 15.02 9.06
N GLY A 40 -6.71 14.25 10.11
CA GLY A 40 -7.20 14.80 11.36
C GLY A 40 -7.16 13.80 12.50
N ALA A 41 -7.58 14.28 13.65
CA ALA A 41 -7.71 13.47 14.84
C ALA A 41 -9.01 13.82 15.58
N LEU A 42 -9.67 12.79 16.08
CA LEU A 42 -10.81 12.90 16.99
C LEU A 42 -10.39 12.33 18.33
N GLN A 43 -10.55 13.14 19.38
CA GLN A 43 -10.35 12.70 20.76
C GLN A 43 -11.70 12.70 21.45
N LEU A 44 -12.04 11.59 22.08
CA LEU A 44 -13.24 11.39 22.88
C LEU A 44 -12.80 11.22 24.35
N ASP A 45 -13.37 12.00 25.23
CA ASP A 45 -13.14 11.93 26.66
C ASP A 45 -14.49 11.76 27.38
N PHE A 46 -14.63 10.71 28.16
CA PHE A 46 -15.81 10.44 28.96
C PHE A 46 -15.44 10.36 30.43
N ARG A 47 -16.10 11.17 31.26
CA ARG A 47 -15.87 11.22 32.70
C ARG A 47 -17.17 11.00 33.47
N TRP A 48 -17.15 10.03 34.38
CA TRP A 48 -18.31 9.74 35.22
C TRP A 48 -17.91 9.17 36.57
N LYS A 49 -18.32 9.82 37.65
CA LYS A 49 -18.10 9.36 39.05
C LYS A 49 -16.69 8.83 39.34
N GLY A 50 -15.66 9.54 38.90
CA GLY A 50 -14.28 9.13 39.10
C GLY A 50 -13.69 8.22 37.99
N LEU A 51 -14.53 7.65 37.16
CA LEU A 51 -14.10 6.96 35.97
C LEU A 51 -13.80 7.97 34.86
N ASN A 52 -12.65 7.82 34.22
CA ASN A 52 -12.29 8.57 33.03
C ASN A 52 -11.87 7.60 31.96
N VAL A 53 -12.52 7.69 30.78
CA VAL A 53 -12.24 6.88 29.61
C VAL A 53 -11.92 7.84 28.47
N PHE A 54 -10.82 7.62 27.78
CA PHE A 54 -10.47 8.41 26.62
C PHE A 54 -10.04 7.53 25.45
N ALA A 55 -10.33 8.00 24.25
CA ALA A 55 -9.91 7.37 23.00
C ALA A 55 -9.48 8.44 22.00
N LYS A 56 -8.38 8.20 21.29
CA LYS A 56 -7.90 9.06 20.23
C LYS A 56 -7.81 8.29 18.91
N VAL A 57 -8.54 8.75 17.92
CA VAL A 57 -8.56 8.21 16.58
C VAL A 57 -7.91 9.22 15.64
N VAL A 58 -7.08 8.75 14.73
CA VAL A 58 -6.52 9.56 13.65
C VAL A 58 -6.96 9.00 12.31
N TYR A 59 -7.14 9.86 11.34
CA TYR A 59 -7.48 9.47 9.98
C TYR A 59 -6.63 10.23 8.96
N TYR A 60 -6.33 9.53 7.87
CA TYR A 60 -5.65 10.07 6.70
C TYR A 60 -6.36 9.54 5.46
N THR A 61 -6.79 10.41 4.57
CA THR A 61 -7.58 10.02 3.40
C THR A 61 -7.19 10.79 2.15
N GLY A 62 -7.46 10.17 0.99
CA GLY A 62 -7.27 10.79 -0.30
C GLY A 62 -5.82 10.83 -0.77
N HIS A 63 -4.99 9.91 -0.29
CA HIS A 63 -3.64 9.70 -0.79
C HIS A 63 -3.47 8.27 -1.29
N ALA A 64 -2.51 8.09 -2.17
CA ALA A 64 -2.16 6.81 -2.75
C ALA A 64 -0.68 6.53 -2.51
N LEU A 65 -0.37 5.26 -2.34
CA LEU A 65 1.00 4.75 -2.29
C LEU A 65 1.22 3.82 -3.48
N ARG A 66 2.46 3.76 -3.93
CA ARG A 66 2.86 2.77 -4.90
C ARG A 66 3.35 1.53 -4.16
N ASP A 67 2.84 0.39 -4.57
CA ASP A 67 3.36 -0.89 -4.13
C ASP A 67 4.66 -1.18 -4.88
N ASP A 68 5.78 -1.12 -4.16
CA ASP A 68 7.11 -1.38 -4.70
C ASP A 68 7.52 -2.85 -4.56
N VAL A 69 6.67 -3.69 -3.98
CA VAL A 69 6.99 -5.09 -3.69
C VAL A 69 7.29 -5.88 -4.96
N VAL A 70 6.48 -5.70 -5.99
CA VAL A 70 6.69 -6.37 -7.30
C VAL A 70 7.88 -5.78 -8.06
N THR A 71 8.30 -4.55 -7.73
CA THR A 71 9.41 -3.88 -8.42
C THR A 71 10.78 -4.37 -7.98
N LEU A 72 10.87 -5.06 -6.85
CA LEU A 72 12.05 -5.79 -6.42
C LEU A 72 12.22 -7.12 -7.16
N TYR A 73 11.32 -7.39 -8.09
CA TYR A 73 11.36 -8.54 -8.94
C TYR A 73 12.47 -8.40 -9.98
N ASP A 74 13.66 -8.75 -9.58
CA ASP A 74 14.80 -8.96 -10.45
C ASP A 74 15.00 -10.47 -10.61
N PRO A 75 14.87 -11.03 -11.82
CA PRO A 75 15.14 -12.44 -12.05
C PRO A 75 16.58 -12.83 -11.68
N TYR A 76 17.51 -11.89 -11.68
CA TYR A 76 18.87 -12.13 -11.20
C TYR A 76 18.91 -12.42 -9.70
N ASN A 77 18.19 -11.67 -8.88
CA ASN A 77 18.13 -11.92 -7.44
C ASN A 77 17.51 -13.29 -7.12
N ALA A 78 16.55 -13.74 -7.90
CA ALA A 78 15.97 -15.07 -7.75
C ALA A 78 16.95 -16.20 -8.14
N ILE A 79 17.78 -15.98 -9.16
CA ILE A 79 18.80 -16.94 -9.64
C ILE A 79 19.96 -17.00 -8.64
N GLU A 80 20.35 -15.88 -8.05
CA GLU A 80 21.43 -15.79 -7.06
C GLU A 80 21.01 -16.20 -5.64
N GLY A 81 19.77 -16.66 -5.45
CA GLY A 81 19.25 -17.09 -4.15
C GLY A 81 18.84 -15.96 -3.23
N GLY A 82 18.57 -14.79 -3.78
CA GLY A 82 18.00 -13.66 -3.04
C GLY A 82 16.56 -13.92 -2.58
N ALA A 83 16.14 -13.25 -1.52
CA ALA A 83 14.78 -13.31 -1.05
C ALA A 83 13.85 -12.63 -2.05
N ILE A 84 12.76 -13.29 -2.40
CA ILE A 84 11.69 -12.78 -3.28
C ILE A 84 10.39 -12.71 -2.48
N HIS A 85 9.51 -11.78 -2.83
CA HIS A 85 8.21 -11.65 -2.18
C HIS A 85 7.29 -12.83 -2.55
N GLU A 86 6.43 -13.25 -1.63
CA GLU A 86 5.50 -14.37 -1.84
C GLU A 86 4.51 -14.13 -2.99
N ASP A 87 4.18 -12.87 -3.27
CA ASP A 87 3.28 -12.49 -4.37
C ASP A 87 3.77 -12.91 -5.74
N ILE A 88 5.07 -13.16 -5.89
CA ILE A 88 5.64 -13.72 -7.12
C ILE A 88 5.06 -15.11 -7.44
N SER A 89 4.58 -15.84 -6.43
CA SER A 89 3.89 -17.11 -6.65
C SER A 89 2.62 -16.95 -7.49
N ARG A 90 1.99 -15.76 -7.45
CA ARG A 90 0.79 -15.40 -8.22
C ARG A 90 1.11 -14.85 -9.61
N ARG A 91 2.37 -14.88 -10.05
CA ARG A 91 2.78 -14.39 -11.37
C ARG A 91 2.03 -15.08 -12.50
N TRP A 92 2.00 -14.43 -13.64
CA TRP A 92 1.46 -15.01 -14.87
C TRP A 92 2.22 -16.28 -15.24
N THR A 93 1.46 -17.32 -15.56
CA THR A 93 1.91 -18.56 -16.18
C THR A 93 0.89 -18.97 -17.23
N PRO A 94 1.22 -19.83 -18.21
CA PRO A 94 0.22 -20.32 -19.17
C PRO A 94 -1.01 -20.97 -18.55
N GLU A 95 -0.87 -21.46 -17.31
CA GLU A 95 -1.94 -22.10 -16.54
C GLU A 95 -2.67 -21.11 -15.62
N HIS A 96 -2.06 -19.94 -15.35
CA HIS A 96 -2.59 -18.89 -14.51
C HIS A 96 -2.45 -17.52 -15.19
N THR A 97 -3.41 -17.20 -16.05
CA THR A 97 -3.39 -15.98 -16.88
C THR A 97 -4.11 -14.79 -16.26
N ASP A 98 -4.95 -15.03 -15.24
CA ASP A 98 -5.73 -14.00 -14.54
C ASP A 98 -4.93 -13.46 -13.35
N THR A 99 -3.95 -12.62 -13.66
CA THR A 99 -3.08 -12.01 -12.66
C THR A 99 -2.56 -10.65 -13.13
N ASP A 100 -2.29 -9.77 -12.18
CA ASP A 100 -1.68 -8.46 -12.42
C ASP A 100 -0.15 -8.53 -12.43
N ILE A 101 0.44 -9.65 -12.01
CA ILE A 101 1.88 -9.82 -11.90
C ILE A 101 2.42 -10.44 -13.19
N PRO A 102 3.37 -9.79 -13.88
CA PRO A 102 3.91 -10.27 -15.15
C PRO A 102 4.60 -11.63 -15.06
N ALA A 103 4.72 -12.28 -16.22
CA ALA A 103 5.53 -13.48 -16.34
C ALA A 103 6.99 -13.23 -15.97
N MET A 104 7.61 -14.22 -15.36
CA MET A 104 9.04 -14.25 -15.14
C MET A 104 9.73 -14.63 -16.45
N GLY A 105 10.55 -13.76 -16.99
CA GLY A 105 11.23 -14.04 -18.25
C GLY A 105 12.60 -13.37 -18.32
N LEU A 106 13.55 -14.08 -18.89
CA LEU A 106 14.82 -13.52 -19.33
C LEU A 106 14.58 -12.82 -20.67
N HIS A 107 14.03 -11.61 -20.62
CA HIS A 107 13.84 -10.79 -21.81
C HIS A 107 15.07 -9.92 -22.06
N THR A 108 15.34 -9.61 -23.32
CA THR A 108 16.47 -8.77 -23.73
C THR A 108 16.42 -7.36 -23.12
N ASN A 109 15.22 -6.88 -22.72
CA ASN A 109 14.96 -5.54 -22.19
C ASN A 109 14.29 -5.60 -20.81
N VAL A 110 14.70 -6.53 -19.94
CA VAL A 110 14.12 -6.69 -18.60
C VAL A 110 14.14 -5.40 -17.79
N GLY A 111 15.20 -4.61 -17.92
CA GLY A 111 15.34 -3.33 -17.19
C GLY A 111 14.27 -2.31 -17.57
N GLU A 112 14.01 -2.09 -18.87
CA GLU A 112 12.99 -1.15 -19.35
C GLU A 112 11.57 -1.64 -18.99
N ARG A 113 11.31 -2.93 -19.19
CA ARG A 113 10.04 -3.56 -18.86
C ARG A 113 9.70 -3.40 -17.38
N ASN A 114 10.62 -3.73 -16.49
CA ASN A 114 10.43 -3.63 -15.06
C ASN A 114 10.34 -2.17 -14.60
N TYR A 115 11.10 -1.28 -15.21
CA TYR A 115 11.05 0.15 -14.91
C TYR A 115 9.66 0.71 -15.25
N HIS A 116 9.11 0.46 -16.43
CA HIS A 116 7.80 0.94 -16.81
C HIS A 116 6.68 0.27 -16.00
N TRP A 117 6.81 -1.03 -15.71
CA TRP A 117 5.87 -1.75 -14.85
C TRP A 117 5.78 -1.14 -13.47
N LYS A 118 6.90 -0.75 -12.90
CA LYS A 118 6.95 -0.06 -11.62
C LYS A 118 6.02 1.16 -11.56
N TYR A 119 5.84 1.85 -12.68
CA TYR A 119 5.04 3.06 -12.78
C TYR A 119 3.63 2.82 -13.33
N ALA A 120 3.24 1.58 -13.55
CA ALA A 120 1.88 1.24 -13.96
C ALA A 120 0.88 1.58 -12.84
N ASP A 121 -0.33 1.94 -13.23
CA ASP A 121 -1.43 2.30 -12.33
C ASP A 121 -1.87 1.14 -11.43
N VAL A 122 -1.76 -0.09 -11.92
CA VAL A 122 -2.06 -1.32 -11.17
C VAL A 122 -1.23 -1.45 -9.89
N ASN A 123 -0.04 -0.85 -9.84
CA ASN A 123 0.81 -0.82 -8.66
C ASN A 123 0.53 0.37 -7.73
N THR A 124 -0.60 1.05 -7.91
CA THR A 124 -0.98 2.21 -7.09
C THR A 124 -2.21 1.89 -6.27
N GLU A 125 -2.07 1.92 -4.96
CA GLU A 125 -3.13 1.59 -4.02
C GLU A 125 -3.52 2.80 -3.16
N SER A 126 -4.77 2.81 -2.68
CA SER A 126 -5.22 3.80 -1.72
C SER A 126 -4.57 3.55 -0.36
N ALA A 127 -3.83 4.55 0.13
CA ALA A 127 -3.22 4.51 1.45
C ALA A 127 -4.10 5.13 2.55
N SER A 128 -5.38 5.34 2.26
CA SER A 128 -6.33 5.90 3.23
C SER A 128 -6.55 4.96 4.40
N PHE A 129 -6.46 5.49 5.62
CA PHE A 129 -6.67 4.69 6.81
C PHE A 129 -7.28 5.48 7.97
N ILE A 130 -7.92 4.73 8.88
CA ILE A 130 -8.35 5.21 10.20
C ILE A 130 -7.67 4.34 11.23
N LYS A 131 -7.03 4.96 12.22
CA LYS A 131 -6.26 4.25 13.25
C LYS A 131 -6.63 4.73 14.64
N LEU A 132 -6.97 3.78 15.52
CA LEU A 132 -7.04 4.05 16.96
C LEU A 132 -5.62 4.22 17.48
N ARG A 133 -5.31 5.44 17.92
CA ARG A 133 -3.95 5.83 18.31
C ARG A 133 -3.70 5.59 19.79
N ASN A 134 -4.71 5.87 20.60
CA ASN A 134 -4.63 5.75 22.04
C ASN A 134 -6.01 5.44 22.63
N ILE A 135 -6.03 4.60 23.62
CA ILE A 135 -7.19 4.33 24.46
C ILE A 135 -6.71 4.18 25.91
N GLY A 136 -7.42 4.78 26.82
CA GLY A 136 -7.07 4.67 28.22
C GLY A 136 -8.29 4.75 29.12
N VAL A 137 -8.18 4.08 30.25
CA VAL A 137 -9.17 4.09 31.32
C VAL A 137 -8.45 4.38 32.62
N SER A 138 -8.96 5.33 33.38
CA SER A 138 -8.46 5.63 34.71
C SER A 138 -9.62 5.80 35.67
N TYR A 139 -9.40 5.44 36.93
CA TYR A 139 -10.37 5.60 37.97
C TYR A 139 -9.74 6.30 39.19
N THR A 140 -10.34 7.40 39.59
CA THR A 140 -9.93 8.15 40.80
C THR A 140 -10.68 7.63 41.99
N LEU A 141 -9.97 6.99 42.93
CA LEU A 141 -10.54 6.51 44.17
C LEU A 141 -10.95 7.70 45.05
N PRO A 142 -12.12 7.68 45.69
CA PRO A 142 -12.52 8.71 46.64
C PRO A 142 -11.57 8.74 47.84
N CYS A 143 -11.21 9.95 48.29
CA CYS A 143 -10.22 10.19 49.36
C CYS A 143 -10.50 9.44 50.67
N LEU A 144 -11.74 9.04 50.93
CA LEU A 144 -12.13 8.29 52.13
C LEU A 144 -11.47 6.91 52.26
N LEU A 145 -10.91 6.36 51.17
CA LEU A 145 -10.18 5.09 51.25
C LEU A 145 -8.73 5.24 51.71
N TYR A 146 -8.22 6.49 51.82
CA TYR A 146 -6.84 6.77 52.23
C TYR A 146 -6.74 7.24 53.70
N THR A 147 -7.85 7.44 54.41
CA THR A 147 -7.85 7.79 55.83
C THR A 147 -7.88 6.51 56.65
N SER A 148 -6.78 5.76 56.66
CA SER A 148 -6.47 4.90 57.77
C SER A 148 -5.96 5.79 58.90
N PRO A 149 -6.60 5.86 60.08
CA PRO A 149 -6.01 6.59 61.21
C PRO A 149 -4.68 5.91 61.57
N SER A 150 -3.60 6.66 61.46
CA SER A 150 -2.33 6.23 62.01
C SER A 150 -2.47 6.09 63.52
N PRO A 151 -2.00 4.99 64.14
CA PRO A 151 -2.02 4.80 65.59
C PRO A 151 -1.14 5.79 66.30
#